data_7b47a6308b934da5eef24a8b34427c9a
#
_entry.id   7b47a6308b934da5eef24a8b34427c9a
#
_cell.length_a   1.000
_cell.length_b   1.000
_cell.length_c   1.000
_cell.angle_alpha   90.00
_cell.angle_beta   90.00
_cell.angle_gamma   90.00
#
_symmetry.space_group_name_H-M   'P 1'
#
loop_
_entity.id
_entity.type
_entity.pdbx_description
1 polymer ?
#
loop_
_entity_poly.entity_id
_entity_poly.type
_entity_poly.pdbx_seq_one_letter_code
_entity_poly.pdbx_strand_id
1 'polypeptide(L)'
;MSQTSHRLDVPQNLAWMLAALTMLGPFAIDTYLPAQPAIAEALGADIHRVEQTMGIYMAGLAAGPLLGGPISDRFGRKLVAVVGLLFFALASFLIAGCSTIDQMITLRFLQAVGGGFAVVTAAATVRDFYTGREAARVMALIGIIMMIAPLAAPAIGAALLEFWGWRTIFVW
;
A
#
# COMPACT_ATOMS: atom_id res chain seq x y z
N MET A 1 25.12 36.38 11.38
CA MET A 1 24.99 35.70 10.09
C MET A 1 23.61 35.04 10.11
N SER A 2 22.65 35.68 9.43
CA SER A 2 21.25 35.21 9.31
C SER A 2 21.22 34.09 8.30
N GLN A 3 21.01 32.86 8.77
CA GLN A 3 20.65 31.75 7.90
C GLN A 3 19.20 31.95 7.48
N THR A 4 19.00 32.53 6.30
CA THR A 4 17.74 32.46 5.56
C THR A 4 17.49 30.98 5.24
N SER A 5 16.72 30.33 6.13
CA SER A 5 16.16 29.02 5.83
C SER A 5 15.28 29.18 4.58
N HIS A 6 15.73 28.67 3.45
CA HIS A 6 14.88 28.42 2.30
C HIS A 6 13.80 27.44 2.77
N ARG A 7 12.68 27.97 3.26
CA ARG A 7 11.46 27.17 3.41
C ARG A 7 11.02 26.81 1.98
N LEU A 8 11.25 25.57 1.62
CA LEU A 8 10.59 25.01 0.44
C LEU A 8 9.09 25.18 0.71
N ASP A 9 8.37 25.83 -0.21
CA ASP A 9 6.91 25.92 -0.14
C ASP A 9 6.33 24.52 -0.28
N VAL A 10 6.11 23.88 0.88
CA VAL A 10 5.57 22.52 0.93
C VAL A 10 4.08 22.61 0.62
N PRO A 11 3.58 21.95 -0.42
CA PRO A 11 2.16 21.95 -0.76
C PRO A 11 1.31 21.48 0.43
N GLN A 12 0.27 22.22 0.77
CA GLN A 12 -0.62 21.88 1.89
C GLN A 12 -1.19 20.45 1.80
N ASN A 13 -1.36 19.94 0.58
CA ASN A 13 -1.91 18.62 0.31
C ASN A 13 -0.86 17.49 0.42
N LEU A 14 0.44 17.81 0.52
CA LEU A 14 1.49 16.79 0.53
C LEU A 14 1.34 15.83 1.72
N ALA A 15 1.01 16.33 2.91
CA ALA A 15 0.81 15.51 4.09
C ALA A 15 -0.30 14.46 3.91
N TRP A 16 -1.43 14.87 3.30
CA TRP A 16 -2.54 13.96 2.99
C TRP A 16 -2.18 12.93 1.94
N MET A 17 -1.43 13.34 0.90
CA MET A 17 -0.94 12.40 -0.13
C MET A 17 0.01 11.36 0.48
N LEU A 18 0.93 11.78 1.36
CA LEU A 18 1.85 10.87 2.03
C LEU A 18 1.11 9.90 2.97
N ALA A 19 0.10 10.38 3.68
CA ALA A 19 -0.75 9.54 4.51
C ALA A 19 -1.54 8.52 3.68
N ALA A 20 -2.12 8.92 2.55
CA ALA A 20 -2.80 8.01 1.62
C ALA A 20 -1.85 6.93 1.06
N LEU A 21 -0.62 7.30 0.70
CA LEU A 21 0.39 6.35 0.22
C LEU A 21 0.74 5.29 1.27
N THR A 22 0.86 5.69 2.54
CA THR A 22 1.19 4.73 3.62
C THR A 22 0.03 3.79 3.95
N MET A 23 -1.21 4.19 3.69
CA MET A 23 -2.40 3.39 3.95
C MET A 23 -2.57 2.23 2.95
N LEU A 24 -2.05 2.34 1.72
CA LEU A 24 -2.28 1.37 0.64
C LEU A 24 -1.98 -0.08 1.04
N GLY A 25 -0.84 -0.31 1.70
CA GLY A 25 -0.43 -1.64 2.12
C GLY A 25 -1.40 -2.28 3.13
N PRO A 26 -1.59 -1.69 4.32
CA PRO A 26 -2.53 -2.18 5.31
C PRO A 26 -3.97 -2.31 4.79
N PHE A 27 -4.44 -1.31 4.05
CA PHE A 27 -5.79 -1.31 3.51
C PHE A 27 -6.04 -2.49 2.56
N ALA A 28 -5.08 -2.80 1.68
CA ALA A 28 -5.17 -3.94 0.76
C ALA A 28 -5.15 -5.31 1.46
N ILE A 29 -4.64 -5.39 2.70
CA ILE A 29 -4.71 -6.60 3.52
C ILE A 29 -6.08 -6.72 4.15
N ASP A 30 -6.52 -5.67 4.81
CA ASP A 30 -7.69 -5.72 5.67
C ASP A 30 -9.00 -5.82 4.86
N THR A 31 -9.08 -5.20 3.68
CA THR A 31 -10.22 -5.35 2.75
C THR A 31 -10.31 -6.75 2.15
N TYR A 32 -9.18 -7.46 2.04
CA TYR A 32 -9.09 -8.79 1.49
C TYR A 32 -9.57 -9.89 2.46
N LEU A 33 -9.43 -9.67 3.78
CA LEU A 33 -9.72 -10.68 4.81
C LEU A 33 -11.10 -11.34 4.67
N PRO A 34 -12.22 -10.60 4.55
CA PRO A 34 -13.56 -11.21 4.47
C PRO A 34 -13.78 -11.99 3.17
N ALA A 35 -12.97 -11.77 2.13
CA ALA A 35 -13.13 -12.40 0.82
C ALA A 35 -12.41 -13.75 0.69
N GLN A 36 -11.56 -14.13 1.63
CA GLN A 36 -10.75 -15.36 1.53
C GLN A 36 -11.57 -16.63 1.25
N PRO A 37 -12.70 -16.90 1.94
CA PRO A 37 -13.51 -18.10 1.64
C PRO A 37 -14.07 -18.08 0.21
N ALA A 38 -14.59 -16.94 -0.24
CA ALA A 38 -15.12 -16.78 -1.59
C ALA A 38 -14.06 -16.94 -2.68
N ILE A 39 -12.82 -16.50 -2.41
CA ILE A 39 -11.67 -16.70 -3.30
C ILE A 39 -11.27 -18.17 -3.35
N ALA A 40 -11.25 -18.88 -2.22
CA ALA A 40 -10.97 -20.31 -2.16
C ALA A 40 -11.94 -21.10 -3.02
N GLU A 41 -13.23 -20.84 -2.87
CA GLU A 41 -14.29 -21.47 -3.67
C GLU A 41 -14.15 -21.11 -5.17
N ALA A 42 -13.99 -19.83 -5.49
CA ALA A 42 -13.94 -19.36 -6.88
C ALA A 42 -12.72 -19.86 -7.66
N LEU A 43 -11.58 -20.05 -6.99
CA LEU A 43 -10.35 -20.56 -7.61
C LEU A 43 -10.17 -22.07 -7.44
N GLY A 44 -11.12 -22.77 -6.79
CA GLY A 44 -11.01 -24.21 -6.49
C GLY A 44 -9.77 -24.53 -5.65
N ALA A 45 -9.38 -23.64 -4.74
CA ALA A 45 -8.17 -23.75 -3.96
C ALA A 45 -8.47 -24.08 -2.49
N ASP A 46 -7.53 -24.75 -1.82
CA ASP A 46 -7.57 -24.93 -0.38
C ASP A 46 -7.46 -23.58 0.33
N ILE A 47 -8.21 -23.39 1.43
CA ILE A 47 -8.20 -22.16 2.21
C ILE A 47 -6.79 -21.80 2.70
N HIS A 48 -5.96 -22.79 3.07
CA HIS A 48 -4.58 -22.56 3.48
C HIS A 48 -3.72 -21.97 2.36
N ARG A 49 -4.00 -22.30 1.10
CA ARG A 49 -3.34 -21.69 -0.05
C ARG A 49 -3.73 -20.22 -0.21
N VAL A 50 -4.98 -19.88 0.09
CA VAL A 50 -5.46 -18.49 0.08
C VAL A 50 -4.84 -17.72 1.24
N GLU A 51 -4.75 -18.29 2.44
CA GLU A 51 -4.06 -17.68 3.58
C GLU A 51 -2.57 -17.44 3.30
N GLN A 52 -1.88 -18.33 2.58
CA GLN A 52 -0.49 -18.14 2.16
C GLN A 52 -0.30 -16.86 1.35
N THR A 53 -1.30 -16.40 0.60
CA THR A 53 -1.22 -15.12 -0.14
C THR A 53 -0.97 -13.94 0.79
N MET A 54 -1.46 -13.97 2.02
CA MET A 54 -1.20 -12.93 3.03
C MET A 54 0.26 -12.95 3.49
N GLY A 55 0.79 -14.14 3.81
CA GLY A 55 2.20 -14.28 4.18
C GLY A 55 3.14 -13.78 3.07
N ILE A 56 2.84 -14.15 1.83
CA ILE A 56 3.59 -13.69 0.65
C ILE A 56 3.44 -12.19 0.43
N TYR A 57 2.25 -11.63 0.65
CA TYR A 57 2.04 -10.19 0.60
C TYR A 57 2.89 -9.46 1.66
N MET A 58 2.92 -9.95 2.90
CA MET A 58 3.76 -9.39 3.97
C MET A 58 5.25 -9.45 3.61
N ALA A 59 5.71 -10.56 3.02
CA ALA A 59 7.09 -10.69 2.54
C ALA A 59 7.40 -9.66 1.45
N GLY A 60 6.49 -9.45 0.49
CA GLY A 60 6.62 -8.42 -0.54
C GLY A 60 6.65 -7.00 0.04
N LEU A 61 5.78 -6.73 1.03
CA LEU A 61 5.72 -5.44 1.70
C LEU A 61 7.00 -5.14 2.50
N ALA A 62 7.65 -6.16 3.06
CA ALA A 62 8.94 -6.04 3.72
C ALA A 62 10.11 -5.87 2.71
N ALA A 63 10.05 -6.56 1.57
CA ALA A 63 11.05 -6.46 0.51
C ALA A 63 11.01 -5.08 -0.19
N GLY A 64 9.82 -4.49 -0.33
CA GLY A 64 9.61 -3.21 -0.99
C GLY A 64 10.51 -2.09 -0.47
N PRO A 65 10.52 -1.76 0.83
CA PRO A 65 11.39 -0.75 1.40
C PRO A 65 12.88 -1.05 1.25
N LEU A 66 13.27 -2.32 1.34
CA LEU A 66 14.68 -2.74 1.18
C LEU A 66 15.21 -2.44 -0.23
N LEU A 67 14.36 -2.64 -1.24
CA LEU A 67 14.69 -2.35 -2.63
C LEU A 67 14.44 -0.88 -2.97
N GLY A 68 13.28 -0.36 -2.58
CA GLY A 68 12.80 0.97 -2.91
C GLY A 68 13.59 2.09 -2.24
N GLY A 69 14.13 1.87 -1.03
CA GLY A 69 14.94 2.86 -0.30
C GLY A 69 16.14 3.33 -1.13
N PRO A 70 17.12 2.45 -1.40
CA PRO A 70 18.30 2.80 -2.19
C PRO A 70 17.97 3.31 -3.60
N ILE A 71 16.94 2.75 -4.24
CA ILE A 71 16.50 3.21 -5.56
C ILE A 71 15.96 4.63 -5.48
N SER A 72 15.17 4.95 -4.45
CA SER A 72 14.59 6.28 -4.27
C SER A 72 15.62 7.34 -3.90
N ASP A 73 16.70 6.95 -3.21
CA ASP A 73 17.82 7.82 -2.91
C ASP A 73 18.60 8.20 -4.18
N ARG A 74 18.69 7.27 -5.15
CA ARG A 74 19.43 7.45 -6.40
C ARG A 74 18.62 8.14 -7.49
N PHE A 75 17.35 7.76 -7.67
CA PHE A 75 16.51 8.21 -8.79
C PHE A 75 15.45 9.24 -8.38
N GLY A 76 15.36 9.54 -7.11
CA GLY A 76 14.42 10.51 -6.55
C GLY A 76 13.10 9.91 -6.06
N ARG A 77 12.57 10.52 -4.99
CA ARG A 77 11.37 10.05 -4.25
C ARG A 77 10.15 9.92 -5.15
N LYS A 78 9.88 10.96 -5.95
CA LYS A 78 8.68 11.03 -6.81
C LYS A 78 8.64 9.90 -7.83
N LEU A 79 9.75 9.62 -8.50
CA LEU A 79 9.79 8.57 -9.53
C LEU A 79 9.49 7.20 -8.92
N VAL A 80 10.13 6.86 -7.80
CA VAL A 80 9.96 5.57 -7.15
C VAL A 80 8.55 5.41 -6.56
N ALA A 81 7.96 6.48 -6.00
CA ALA A 81 6.57 6.48 -5.58
C ALA A 81 5.61 6.19 -6.74
N VAL A 82 5.78 6.89 -7.87
CA VAL A 82 4.92 6.70 -9.05
C VAL A 82 5.07 5.29 -9.63
N VAL A 83 6.30 4.80 -9.79
CA VAL A 83 6.56 3.44 -10.27
C VAL A 83 5.97 2.40 -9.32
N GLY A 84 6.13 2.58 -8.00
CA GLY A 84 5.53 1.70 -6.99
C GLY A 84 4.01 1.66 -7.07
N LEU A 85 3.37 2.83 -7.23
CA LEU A 85 1.91 2.92 -7.40
C LEU A 85 1.43 2.26 -8.69
N LEU A 86 2.13 2.45 -9.80
CA LEU A 86 1.79 1.81 -11.08
C LEU A 86 1.93 0.29 -10.97
N PHE A 87 2.99 -0.19 -10.30
CA PHE A 87 3.19 -1.62 -10.06
C PHE A 87 2.08 -2.19 -9.18
N PHE A 88 1.73 -1.48 -8.11
CA PHE A 88 0.63 -1.86 -7.22
C PHE A 88 -0.70 -1.95 -7.99
N ALA A 89 -1.04 -0.90 -8.75
CA ALA A 89 -2.29 -0.84 -9.50
C ALA A 89 -2.37 -1.91 -10.59
N LEU A 90 -1.28 -2.12 -11.34
CA LEU A 90 -1.23 -3.15 -12.38
C LEU A 90 -1.38 -4.55 -11.79
N ALA A 91 -0.66 -4.84 -10.71
CA ALA A 91 -0.78 -6.13 -10.03
C ALA A 91 -2.20 -6.34 -9.48
N SER A 92 -2.82 -5.31 -8.90
CA SER A 92 -4.20 -5.35 -8.43
C SER A 92 -5.17 -5.68 -9.55
N PHE A 93 -5.04 -5.01 -10.68
CA PHE A 93 -5.88 -5.27 -11.85
C PHE A 93 -5.70 -6.70 -12.39
N LEU A 94 -4.46 -7.19 -12.44
CA LEU A 94 -4.17 -8.57 -12.86
C LEU A 94 -4.71 -9.61 -11.88
N ILE A 95 -4.69 -9.34 -10.56
CA ILE A 95 -5.32 -10.21 -9.55
C ILE A 95 -6.83 -10.34 -9.79
N ALA A 96 -7.50 -9.25 -10.14
CA ALA A 96 -8.93 -9.29 -10.45
C ALA A 96 -9.25 -10.20 -11.65
N GLY A 97 -8.30 -10.41 -12.57
CA GLY A 97 -8.42 -11.31 -13.72
C GLY A 97 -7.83 -12.71 -13.51
N CYS A 98 -7.25 -13.03 -12.35
CA CYS A 98 -6.58 -14.32 -12.15
C CYS A 98 -7.57 -15.50 -12.11
N SER A 99 -7.08 -16.65 -12.57
CA SER A 99 -7.86 -17.90 -12.65
C SER A 99 -7.31 -19.00 -11.76
N THR A 100 -6.11 -18.84 -11.19
CA THR A 100 -5.47 -19.82 -10.33
C THR A 100 -4.88 -19.18 -9.08
N ILE A 101 -4.80 -19.95 -8.00
CA ILE A 101 -4.20 -19.48 -6.75
C ILE A 101 -2.70 -19.17 -6.89
N ASP A 102 -1.96 -19.88 -7.76
CA ASP A 102 -0.54 -19.63 -7.97
C ASP A 102 -0.28 -18.29 -8.67
N GLN A 103 -1.13 -17.92 -9.64
CA GLN A 103 -1.13 -16.57 -10.22
C GLN A 103 -1.38 -15.52 -9.15
N MET A 104 -2.38 -15.74 -8.30
CA MET A 104 -2.72 -14.82 -7.23
C MET A 104 -1.57 -14.65 -6.24
N ILE A 105 -0.92 -15.72 -5.79
CA ILE A 105 0.24 -15.70 -4.88
C ILE A 105 1.35 -14.81 -5.48
N THR A 106 1.71 -15.04 -6.74
CA THR A 106 2.76 -14.28 -7.42
C THR A 106 2.40 -12.81 -7.55
N LEU A 107 1.17 -12.52 -7.95
CA LEU A 107 0.69 -11.14 -8.14
C LEU A 107 0.57 -10.39 -6.81
N ARG A 108 0.18 -11.07 -5.72
CA ARG A 108 0.15 -10.48 -4.37
C ARG A 108 1.54 -10.09 -3.88
N PHE A 109 2.56 -10.87 -4.18
CA PHE A 109 3.95 -10.47 -3.90
C PHE A 109 4.34 -9.20 -4.65
N LEU A 110 4.09 -9.16 -5.96
CA LEU A 110 4.40 -8.00 -6.80
C LEU A 110 3.62 -6.74 -6.36
N GLN A 111 2.33 -6.89 -6.09
CA GLN A 111 1.48 -5.83 -5.54
C GLN A 111 2.09 -5.25 -4.26
N ALA A 112 2.50 -6.12 -3.33
CA ALA A 112 3.06 -5.71 -2.05
C ALA A 112 4.42 -5.00 -2.20
N VAL A 113 5.29 -5.44 -3.11
CA VAL A 113 6.55 -4.75 -3.43
C VAL A 113 6.26 -3.33 -3.91
N GLY A 114 5.28 -3.15 -4.80
CA GLY A 114 4.85 -1.83 -5.25
C GLY A 114 4.32 -0.94 -4.11
N GLY A 115 3.49 -1.50 -3.23
CA GLY A 115 3.03 -0.82 -2.01
C GLY A 115 4.18 -0.42 -1.08
N GLY A 116 5.15 -1.30 -0.90
CA GLY A 116 6.36 -1.03 -0.11
C GLY A 116 7.21 0.12 -0.66
N PHE A 117 7.29 0.27 -1.99
CA PHE A 117 7.93 1.44 -2.63
C PHE A 117 7.21 2.74 -2.27
N ALA A 118 5.88 2.74 -2.29
CA ALA A 118 5.09 3.91 -1.90
C ALA A 118 5.30 4.27 -0.43
N VAL A 119 5.27 3.29 0.47
CA VAL A 119 5.44 3.49 1.92
C VAL A 119 6.83 4.06 2.24
N VAL A 120 7.91 3.49 1.70
CA VAL A 120 9.27 3.96 2.00
C VAL A 120 9.53 5.36 1.46
N THR A 121 8.98 5.68 0.28
CA THR A 121 9.12 7.02 -0.30
C THR A 121 8.31 8.06 0.46
N ALA A 122 7.13 7.69 0.99
CA ALA A 122 6.34 8.58 1.84
C ALA A 122 7.10 8.93 3.12
N ALA A 123 7.61 7.94 3.85
CA ALA A 123 8.39 8.14 5.07
C ALA A 123 9.67 8.96 4.83
N ALA A 124 10.37 8.72 3.71
CA ALA A 124 11.55 9.48 3.34
C ALA A 124 11.20 10.94 2.99
N THR A 125 10.10 11.15 2.25
CA THR A 125 9.63 12.50 1.90
C THR A 125 9.26 13.32 3.14
N VAL A 126 8.64 12.71 4.16
CA VAL A 126 8.39 13.41 5.43
C VAL A 126 9.70 13.92 6.03
N ARG A 127 10.75 13.10 6.06
CA ARG A 127 12.06 13.49 6.62
C ARG A 127 12.77 14.56 5.79
N ASP A 128 12.56 14.55 4.47
CA ASP A 128 13.24 15.47 3.55
C ASP A 128 12.57 16.87 3.57
N PHE A 129 11.25 16.96 3.71
CA PHE A 129 10.48 18.19 3.58
C PHE A 129 10.00 18.81 4.89
N TYR A 130 9.84 18.00 5.95
CA TYR A 130 9.32 18.46 7.23
C TYR A 130 10.38 18.34 8.34
N THR A 131 10.44 19.33 9.23
CA THR A 131 11.37 19.35 10.36
C THR A 131 10.66 19.63 11.69
N GLY A 132 11.25 19.18 12.76
CA GLY A 132 10.78 19.47 14.10
C GLY A 132 9.29 19.19 14.31
N ARG A 133 8.52 20.20 14.73
CA ARG A 133 7.10 20.08 15.08
C ARG A 133 6.20 19.77 13.89
N GLU A 134 6.57 20.20 12.69
CA GLU A 134 5.81 19.92 11.47
C GLU A 134 5.93 18.46 11.07
N ALA A 135 7.14 17.90 11.10
CA ALA A 135 7.36 16.47 10.86
C ALA A 135 6.56 15.60 11.86
N ALA A 136 6.56 15.98 13.14
CA ALA A 136 5.78 15.28 14.16
C ALA A 136 4.27 15.31 13.88
N ARG A 137 3.72 16.43 13.37
CA ARG A 137 2.30 16.55 13.01
C ARG A 137 1.95 15.64 11.81
N VAL A 138 2.79 15.62 10.78
CA VAL A 138 2.56 14.76 9.60
C VAL A 138 2.64 13.29 9.98
N MET A 139 3.63 12.91 10.81
CA MET A 139 3.73 11.53 11.30
C MET A 139 2.54 11.15 12.19
N ALA A 140 2.03 12.07 13.02
CA ALA A 140 0.83 11.83 13.79
C ALA A 140 -0.42 11.64 12.90
N LEU A 141 -0.56 12.44 11.84
CA LEU A 141 -1.64 12.28 10.85
C LEU A 141 -1.57 10.89 10.18
N ILE A 142 -0.38 10.48 9.74
CA ILE A 142 -0.15 9.14 9.17
C ILE A 142 -0.56 8.07 10.19
N GLY A 143 -0.13 8.21 11.46
CA GLY A 143 -0.47 7.28 12.54
C GLY A 143 -1.98 7.17 12.77
N ILE A 144 -2.71 8.28 12.79
CA ILE A 144 -4.17 8.29 12.95
C ILE A 144 -4.84 7.54 11.77
N ILE A 145 -4.42 7.82 10.55
CA ILE A 145 -4.97 7.15 9.35
C ILE A 145 -4.68 5.65 9.39
N MET A 146 -3.47 5.25 9.78
CA MET A 146 -3.09 3.84 9.95
C MET A 146 -3.86 3.12 11.06
N MET A 147 -4.38 3.84 12.06
CA MET A 147 -5.25 3.26 13.09
C MET A 147 -6.71 3.10 12.61
N ILE A 148 -7.19 4.05 11.81
CA ILE A 148 -8.58 4.03 11.31
C ILE A 148 -8.74 3.05 10.14
N ALA A 149 -7.74 2.92 9.28
CA ALA A 149 -7.80 2.09 8.09
C ALA A 149 -8.16 0.61 8.39
N PRO A 150 -7.53 -0.09 9.35
CA PRO A 150 -7.90 -1.46 9.70
C PRO A 150 -9.31 -1.59 10.29
N LEU A 151 -9.86 -0.52 10.83
CA LEU A 151 -11.23 -0.53 11.36
C LEU A 151 -12.28 -0.46 10.25
N ALA A 152 -12.02 0.35 9.23
CA ALA A 152 -12.94 0.56 8.11
C ALA A 152 -12.77 -0.48 6.99
N ALA A 153 -11.55 -0.93 6.72
CA ALA A 153 -11.21 -1.77 5.58
C ALA A 153 -11.95 -3.11 5.54
N PRO A 154 -12.09 -3.89 6.63
CA PRO A 154 -12.88 -5.14 6.58
C PRO A 154 -14.35 -4.91 6.27
N ALA A 155 -14.95 -3.84 6.79
CA ALA A 155 -16.35 -3.52 6.52
C ALA A 155 -16.55 -3.13 5.04
N ILE A 156 -15.63 -2.36 4.48
CA ILE A 156 -15.62 -2.02 3.05
C ILE A 156 -15.41 -3.28 2.21
N GLY A 157 -14.45 -4.14 2.59
CA GLY A 157 -14.19 -5.41 1.91
C GLY A 157 -15.39 -6.35 1.90
N ALA A 158 -16.10 -6.46 3.03
CA ALA A 158 -17.32 -7.26 3.13
C ALA A 158 -18.44 -6.69 2.25
N ALA A 159 -18.63 -5.38 2.24
CA ALA A 159 -19.63 -4.74 1.38
C ALA A 159 -19.30 -4.94 -0.12
N LEU A 160 -18.04 -4.74 -0.53
CA LEU A 160 -17.61 -4.99 -1.90
C LEU A 160 -17.83 -6.44 -2.32
N LEU A 161 -17.51 -7.39 -1.43
CA LEU A 161 -17.73 -8.80 -1.66
C LEU A 161 -19.21 -9.11 -1.89
N GLU A 162 -20.09 -8.58 -1.04
CA GLU A 162 -21.53 -8.84 -1.07
C GLU A 162 -22.20 -8.29 -2.34
N PHE A 163 -21.86 -7.05 -2.75
CA PHE A 163 -22.54 -6.39 -3.86
C PHE A 163 -21.93 -6.66 -5.24
N TRP A 164 -20.60 -6.88 -5.31
CA TRP A 164 -19.89 -6.96 -6.61
C TRP A 164 -18.92 -8.13 -6.70
N GLY A 165 -18.74 -8.89 -5.62
CA GLY A 165 -17.86 -10.05 -5.57
C GLY A 165 -16.40 -9.70 -5.28
N TRP A 166 -15.60 -10.73 -4.99
CA TRP A 166 -14.23 -10.60 -4.47
C TRP A 166 -13.26 -9.88 -5.43
N ARG A 167 -13.47 -9.99 -6.74
CA ARG A 167 -12.60 -9.36 -7.74
C ARG A 167 -12.60 -7.84 -7.63
N THR A 168 -13.72 -7.26 -7.25
CA THR A 168 -13.88 -5.81 -7.12
C THR A 168 -13.00 -5.21 -6.03
N ILE A 169 -12.65 -5.99 -5.01
CA ILE A 169 -11.76 -5.57 -3.92
C ILE A 169 -10.38 -5.13 -4.45
N PHE A 170 -9.95 -5.66 -5.59
CA PHE A 170 -8.65 -5.36 -6.19
C PHE A 170 -8.69 -4.22 -7.23
N VAL A 171 -9.84 -3.82 -7.69
CA VAL A 171 -9.99 -2.75 -8.71
C VAL A 171 -10.64 -1.48 -8.17
N TRP A 172 -11.05 -1.52 -6.91
CA TRP A 172 -11.58 -0.38 -6.17
C TRP A 172 -10.49 0.34 -5.41
#